data_1dd99479b89f3cf33cb81c349cde0a0a
#
_entry.id   1dd99479b89f3cf33cb81c349cde0a0a
#
_cell.length_a   1.000
_cell.length_b   1.000
_cell.length_c   1.000
_cell.angle_alpha   90.00
_cell.angle_beta   90.00
_cell.angle_gamma   90.00
#
_symmetry.space_group_name_H-M   'P 1'
#
loop_
_entity.id
_entity.type
_entity.pdbx_description
1 polymer ?
#
loop_
_entity_poly.entity_id
_entity_poly.type
_entity_poly.pdbx_seq_one_letter_code
_entity_poly.pdbx_strand_id
1 'polypeptide(L)'
;MQLNMGEGKSSVIVPIVVAVLANGDQLVRVIVPKALTAQMFHTLVDRLGGLTNRRVYFIPFSRSLKVDRQKAEALLQIMSECVKERGVLVVQPEHVLSLKLVSVEKQLQGVKDDKVGPALLELQRWLHSFSRDILDESDEILHVRYQLVYTIGNQQHMEGFPERWTTTQQILTLVDKHAASLREDFSAGVENERNRTESFPHPPILHADAGQRLISCVLKDVIDGHLPNFRFVHLRSDLKDAVQSFISNEDVSAEKVRLVKEYSLGSPLWGGLLLLRGLLATGILLFTFRERRWRVDYGLAPERTMLAVPYRAKDVPAERAEFGHPDVAIILTCLSYYYGGLGEKQLK
;
A
#
# COMPACT_ATOMS: atom_id res chain seq x y z
N MET A 1 5.17 -18.29 8.70
CA MET A 1 6.14 -18.49 9.79
C MET A 1 6.78 -17.14 10.07
N GLN A 2 6.63 -16.63 11.27
CA GLN A 2 7.22 -15.35 11.69
C GLN A 2 8.37 -15.66 12.64
N LEU A 3 9.54 -15.10 12.36
CA LEU A 3 10.75 -15.30 13.14
C LEU A 3 11.24 -13.98 13.70
N ASN A 4 11.75 -14.00 14.92
CA ASN A 4 12.28 -12.80 15.58
C ASN A 4 13.59 -12.33 14.94
N MET A 5 13.93 -11.06 15.14
CA MET A 5 15.22 -10.53 14.74
C MET A 5 16.36 -11.29 15.47
N GLY A 6 17.43 -11.61 14.75
CA GLY A 6 18.60 -12.31 15.33
C GLY A 6 18.58 -13.83 15.25
N GLU A 7 17.47 -14.45 14.86
CA GLU A 7 17.34 -15.94 14.79
C GLU A 7 17.94 -16.56 13.50
N GLY A 8 18.80 -15.86 12.80
CA GLY A 8 19.45 -16.36 11.58
C GLY A 8 18.54 -16.47 10.37
N LYS A 9 17.42 -15.73 10.34
CA LYS A 9 16.43 -15.73 9.26
C LYS A 9 17.10 -15.53 7.90
N SER A 10 17.79 -14.42 7.71
CA SER A 10 18.39 -14.05 6.43
C SER A 10 19.67 -14.81 6.10
N SER A 11 20.43 -15.26 7.12
CA SER A 11 21.73 -15.93 6.92
C SER A 11 21.65 -17.45 6.80
N VAL A 12 20.61 -18.09 7.31
CA VAL A 12 20.46 -19.55 7.34
C VAL A 12 19.16 -20.00 6.71
N ILE A 13 18.00 -19.47 7.18
CA ILE A 13 16.70 -19.97 6.76
C ILE A 13 16.39 -19.59 5.32
N VAL A 14 16.61 -18.34 4.94
CA VAL A 14 16.37 -17.90 3.55
C VAL A 14 17.20 -18.70 2.55
N PRO A 15 18.53 -18.89 2.70
CA PRO A 15 19.32 -19.73 1.80
C PRO A 15 18.83 -21.18 1.69
N ILE A 16 18.41 -21.80 2.82
CA ILE A 16 17.89 -23.18 2.81
C ILE A 16 16.55 -23.23 2.05
N VAL A 17 15.61 -22.35 2.34
CA VAL A 17 14.32 -22.30 1.66
C VAL A 17 14.50 -22.05 0.16
N VAL A 18 15.37 -21.13 -0.21
CA VAL A 18 15.72 -20.84 -1.59
C VAL A 18 16.29 -22.06 -2.28
N ALA A 19 17.23 -22.77 -1.64
CA ALA A 19 17.84 -23.99 -2.20
C ALA A 19 16.80 -25.08 -2.48
N VAL A 20 15.78 -25.20 -1.65
CA VAL A 20 14.71 -26.19 -1.83
C VAL A 20 13.74 -25.75 -2.93
N LEU A 21 13.34 -24.48 -2.95
CA LEU A 21 12.33 -23.97 -3.88
C LEU A 21 12.84 -23.80 -5.31
N ALA A 22 14.13 -23.47 -5.49
CA ALA A 22 14.75 -23.30 -6.81
C ALA A 22 15.04 -24.67 -7.44
N ASN A 23 13.98 -25.42 -7.76
CA ASN A 23 14.03 -26.79 -8.31
C ASN A 23 14.01 -26.83 -9.86
N GLY A 24 13.81 -25.68 -10.50
CA GLY A 24 13.71 -25.57 -11.96
C GLY A 24 12.27 -25.49 -12.49
N ASP A 25 11.25 -25.54 -11.62
CA ASP A 25 9.86 -25.47 -12.04
C ASP A 25 9.35 -24.02 -12.09
N GLN A 26 9.80 -23.20 -11.14
CA GLN A 26 9.33 -21.81 -10.99
C GLN A 26 10.51 -20.87 -10.69
N LEU A 27 10.35 -19.60 -11.04
CA LEU A 27 11.29 -18.54 -10.70
C LEU A 27 11.21 -18.24 -9.21
N VAL A 28 12.28 -18.49 -8.48
CA VAL A 28 12.39 -18.11 -7.08
C VAL A 28 12.92 -16.68 -6.98
N ARG A 29 12.11 -15.78 -6.39
CA ARG A 29 12.51 -14.40 -6.14
C ARG A 29 12.66 -14.16 -4.64
N VAL A 30 13.82 -13.63 -4.24
CA VAL A 30 14.04 -13.15 -2.87
C VAL A 30 13.88 -11.64 -2.90
N ILE A 31 12.83 -11.14 -2.27
CA ILE A 31 12.45 -9.74 -2.28
C ILE A 31 12.88 -9.10 -0.97
N VAL A 32 13.80 -8.16 -1.04
CA VAL A 32 14.40 -7.50 0.11
C VAL A 32 14.44 -5.99 -0.08
N PRO A 33 14.29 -5.19 1.00
CA PRO A 33 14.45 -3.74 0.94
C PRO A 33 15.80 -3.32 0.35
N LYS A 34 15.83 -2.18 -0.30
CA LYS A 34 17.04 -1.63 -0.94
C LYS A 34 18.26 -1.65 -0.02
N ALA A 35 18.11 -1.28 1.24
CA ALA A 35 19.20 -1.23 2.21
C ALA A 35 19.83 -2.60 2.50
N LEU A 36 19.07 -3.68 2.36
CA LEU A 36 19.52 -5.06 2.66
C LEU A 36 19.90 -5.83 1.40
N THR A 37 19.66 -5.30 0.22
CA THR A 37 19.82 -6.01 -1.06
C THR A 37 21.25 -6.49 -1.28
N ALA A 38 22.25 -5.64 -1.07
CA ALA A 38 23.65 -6.00 -1.26
C ALA A 38 24.08 -7.10 -0.29
N GLN A 39 23.71 -6.99 0.98
CA GLN A 39 24.01 -7.99 2.00
C GLN A 39 23.37 -9.34 1.67
N MET A 40 22.06 -9.33 1.30
CA MET A 40 21.36 -10.56 0.92
C MET A 40 21.96 -11.20 -0.32
N PHE A 41 22.29 -10.39 -1.35
CA PHE A 41 22.92 -10.89 -2.56
C PHE A 41 24.25 -11.62 -2.24
N HIS A 42 25.15 -11.00 -1.49
CA HIS A 42 26.40 -11.62 -1.08
C HIS A 42 26.17 -12.89 -0.25
N THR A 43 25.27 -12.85 0.72
CA THR A 43 24.91 -14.01 1.54
C THR A 43 24.45 -15.19 0.68
N LEU A 44 23.58 -14.93 -0.30
CA LEU A 44 23.09 -15.98 -1.19
C LEU A 44 24.19 -16.50 -2.13
N VAL A 45 25.05 -15.64 -2.66
CA VAL A 45 26.20 -16.05 -3.47
C VAL A 45 27.13 -16.96 -2.67
N ASP A 46 27.48 -16.58 -1.45
CA ASP A 46 28.38 -17.36 -0.59
C ASP A 46 27.77 -18.70 -0.19
N ARG A 47 26.47 -18.74 0.12
CA ARG A 47 25.82 -19.96 0.60
C ARG A 47 25.37 -20.90 -0.51
N LEU A 48 24.95 -20.36 -1.66
CA LEU A 48 24.41 -21.16 -2.76
C LEU A 48 25.43 -21.46 -3.85
N GLY A 49 26.35 -20.52 -4.12
CA GLY A 49 27.34 -20.68 -5.19
C GLY A 49 28.33 -21.80 -4.92
N GLY A 50 28.87 -21.87 -3.69
CA GLY A 50 29.89 -22.85 -3.34
C GLY A 50 29.37 -24.28 -3.19
N LEU A 51 28.27 -24.47 -2.46
CA LEU A 51 27.75 -25.79 -2.08
C LEU A 51 26.76 -26.39 -3.09
N THR A 52 25.98 -25.58 -3.77
CA THR A 52 24.87 -26.05 -4.61
C THR A 52 25.00 -25.66 -6.08
N ASN A 53 26.09 -24.97 -6.45
CA ASN A 53 26.36 -24.46 -7.81
C ASN A 53 25.16 -23.70 -8.42
N ARG A 54 24.46 -22.91 -7.61
CA ARG A 54 23.31 -22.13 -8.04
C ARG A 54 23.73 -20.70 -8.30
N ARG A 55 23.24 -20.13 -9.40
CA ARG A 55 23.49 -18.75 -9.75
C ARG A 55 22.50 -17.82 -9.05
N VAL A 56 23.01 -16.68 -8.60
CA VAL A 56 22.20 -15.59 -8.05
C VAL A 56 22.16 -14.48 -9.08
N TYR A 57 20.95 -14.09 -9.47
CA TYR A 57 20.69 -13.05 -10.45
C TYR A 57 20.21 -11.78 -9.75
N PHE A 58 20.56 -10.64 -10.32
CA PHE A 58 20.03 -9.34 -9.91
C PHE A 58 19.73 -8.53 -11.15
N ILE A 59 18.47 -8.16 -11.33
CA ILE A 59 17.98 -7.40 -12.49
C ILE A 59 17.37 -6.11 -11.98
N PRO A 60 18.10 -4.97 -12.01
CA PRO A 60 17.54 -3.69 -11.61
C PRO A 60 16.51 -3.23 -12.62
N PHE A 61 15.38 -2.75 -12.13
CA PHE A 61 14.33 -2.18 -12.95
C PHE A 61 13.81 -0.88 -12.33
N SER A 62 13.72 0.18 -13.11
CA SER A 62 13.19 1.46 -12.67
C SER A 62 12.21 2.05 -13.69
N ARG A 63 11.34 2.96 -13.25
CA ARG A 63 10.40 3.65 -14.15
C ARG A 63 11.09 4.54 -15.18
N SER A 64 12.31 4.99 -14.92
CA SER A 64 13.11 5.76 -15.85
C SER A 64 13.68 4.94 -17.02
N LEU A 65 13.66 3.61 -16.89
CA LEU A 65 14.13 2.73 -17.94
C LEU A 65 13.19 2.79 -19.15
N LYS A 66 13.72 3.23 -20.28
CA LYS A 66 12.99 3.18 -21.55
C LYS A 66 12.93 1.73 -22.02
N VAL A 67 11.83 1.07 -21.71
CA VAL A 67 11.56 -0.32 -22.11
C VAL A 67 10.99 -0.31 -23.53
N ASP A 68 11.64 -1.03 -24.41
CA ASP A 68 11.14 -1.43 -25.72
C ASP A 68 10.78 -2.92 -25.73
N ARG A 69 10.23 -3.38 -26.85
CA ARG A 69 9.83 -4.80 -27.01
C ARG A 69 11.00 -5.76 -26.79
N GLN A 70 12.16 -5.45 -27.38
CA GLN A 70 13.34 -6.31 -27.28
C GLN A 70 13.81 -6.46 -25.84
N LYS A 71 13.79 -5.37 -25.06
CA LYS A 71 14.14 -5.41 -23.63
C LYS A 71 13.13 -6.20 -22.81
N ALA A 72 11.83 -6.09 -23.11
CA ALA A 72 10.81 -6.89 -22.42
C ALA A 72 10.98 -8.40 -22.72
N GLU A 73 11.26 -8.77 -23.97
CA GLU A 73 11.55 -10.14 -24.35
C GLU A 73 12.86 -10.65 -23.74
N ALA A 74 13.91 -9.82 -23.69
CA ALA A 74 15.17 -10.15 -23.04
C ALA A 74 15.03 -10.35 -21.53
N LEU A 75 14.21 -9.55 -20.85
CA LEU A 75 13.89 -9.76 -19.42
C LEU A 75 13.25 -11.14 -19.21
N LEU A 76 12.26 -11.50 -20.03
CA LEU A 76 11.60 -12.80 -19.93
C LEU A 76 12.59 -13.94 -20.21
N GLN A 77 13.48 -13.77 -21.17
CA GLN A 77 14.51 -14.76 -21.50
C GLN A 77 15.48 -14.96 -20.32
N ILE A 78 16.00 -13.90 -19.71
CA ILE A 78 16.92 -13.99 -18.56
C ILE A 78 16.22 -14.64 -17.36
N MET A 79 14.95 -14.30 -17.10
CA MET A 79 14.19 -14.92 -16.02
C MET A 79 13.91 -16.41 -16.31
N SER A 80 13.64 -16.76 -17.55
CA SER A 80 13.48 -18.17 -17.96
C SER A 80 14.77 -18.95 -17.87
N GLU A 81 15.91 -18.33 -18.18
CA GLU A 81 17.24 -18.91 -17.98
C GLU A 81 17.50 -19.13 -16.50
N CYS A 82 17.19 -18.15 -15.65
CA CYS A 82 17.31 -18.30 -14.20
C CYS A 82 16.55 -19.53 -13.69
N VAL A 83 15.33 -19.78 -14.19
CA VAL A 83 14.56 -20.99 -13.83
C VAL A 83 15.27 -22.25 -14.26
N LYS A 84 15.71 -22.33 -15.53
CA LYS A 84 16.40 -23.52 -16.08
C LYS A 84 17.68 -23.87 -15.34
N GLU A 85 18.46 -22.87 -14.98
CA GLU A 85 19.70 -23.00 -14.22
C GLU A 85 19.46 -23.22 -12.71
N ARG A 86 18.19 -23.36 -12.29
CA ARG A 86 17.80 -23.44 -10.88
C ARG A 86 18.37 -22.28 -10.05
N GLY A 87 18.50 -21.13 -10.68
CA GLY A 87 19.01 -19.92 -10.09
C GLY A 87 17.98 -19.21 -9.20
N VAL A 88 18.42 -18.13 -8.62
CA VAL A 88 17.63 -17.31 -7.72
C VAL A 88 17.74 -15.86 -8.13
N LEU A 89 16.62 -15.15 -8.16
CA LEU A 89 16.57 -13.73 -8.49
C LEU A 89 16.38 -12.89 -7.22
N VAL A 90 17.37 -12.09 -6.88
CA VAL A 90 17.24 -11.08 -5.83
C VAL A 90 16.59 -9.83 -6.42
N VAL A 91 15.56 -9.32 -5.79
CA VAL A 91 14.75 -8.21 -6.30
C VAL A 91 14.45 -7.22 -5.18
N GLN A 92 14.38 -5.94 -5.52
CA GLN A 92 13.85 -4.91 -4.63
C GLN A 92 12.35 -4.74 -4.85
N PRO A 93 11.56 -4.40 -3.82
CA PRO A 93 10.14 -4.08 -3.96
C PRO A 93 9.89 -3.01 -5.02
N GLU A 94 10.77 -2.00 -5.08
CA GLU A 94 10.72 -0.91 -6.05
C GLU A 94 10.78 -1.40 -7.49
N HIS A 95 11.60 -2.43 -7.75
CA HIS A 95 11.72 -3.02 -9.09
C HIS A 95 10.42 -3.73 -9.49
N VAL A 96 9.82 -4.48 -8.57
CA VAL A 96 8.55 -5.19 -8.79
C VAL A 96 7.42 -4.21 -9.08
N LEU A 97 7.31 -3.16 -8.26
CA LEU A 97 6.27 -2.13 -8.40
C LEU A 97 6.49 -1.28 -9.65
N SER A 98 7.74 -0.92 -9.96
CA SER A 98 8.07 -0.17 -11.16
C SER A 98 7.72 -0.93 -12.43
N LEU A 99 7.99 -2.23 -12.49
CA LEU A 99 7.62 -3.07 -13.63
C LEU A 99 6.10 -3.14 -13.81
N LYS A 100 5.35 -3.30 -12.70
CA LYS A 100 3.87 -3.30 -12.74
C LYS A 100 3.33 -1.96 -13.25
N LEU A 101 3.83 -0.85 -12.72
CA LEU A 101 3.37 0.48 -13.10
C LEU A 101 3.69 0.83 -14.55
N VAL A 102 4.90 0.53 -15.03
CA VAL A 102 5.27 0.73 -16.45
C VAL A 102 4.38 -0.11 -17.37
N SER A 103 4.08 -1.35 -16.98
CA SER A 103 3.19 -2.21 -17.75
C SER A 103 1.78 -1.62 -17.89
N VAL A 104 1.21 -1.11 -16.79
CA VAL A 104 -0.11 -0.44 -16.82
C VAL A 104 -0.06 0.86 -17.63
N GLU A 105 0.96 1.68 -17.43
CA GLU A 105 1.14 2.96 -18.14
C GLU A 105 1.20 2.74 -19.66
N LYS A 106 2.00 1.78 -20.12
CA LYS A 106 2.12 1.46 -21.55
C LYS A 106 0.82 0.96 -22.16
N GLN A 107 0.00 0.28 -21.40
CA GLN A 107 -1.32 -0.15 -21.87
C GLN A 107 -2.32 1.00 -21.98
N LEU A 108 -2.29 1.94 -21.00
CA LEU A 108 -3.18 3.10 -20.99
C LEU A 108 -2.83 4.11 -22.08
N GLN A 109 -1.55 4.23 -22.45
CA GLN A 109 -1.10 5.14 -23.51
C GLN A 109 -1.60 4.77 -24.91
N GLY A 110 -1.98 3.50 -25.13
CA GLY A 110 -2.78 3.07 -26.29
C GLY A 110 -2.24 3.46 -27.67
N VAL A 111 -0.92 3.64 -27.83
CA VAL A 111 -0.33 3.97 -29.13
C VAL A 111 -0.51 2.78 -30.05
N LYS A 112 -1.26 2.96 -31.14
CA LYS A 112 -1.70 1.91 -32.07
C LYS A 112 -0.61 1.00 -32.63
N ASP A 113 0.66 1.39 -32.53
CA ASP A 113 1.83 0.63 -33.04
C ASP A 113 2.79 0.14 -31.94
N ASP A 114 2.51 0.42 -30.67
CA ASP A 114 3.41 0.05 -29.59
C ASP A 114 3.15 -1.39 -29.11
N LYS A 115 3.96 -2.32 -29.64
CA LYS A 115 3.95 -3.74 -29.21
C LYS A 115 4.57 -3.98 -27.83
N VAL A 116 5.00 -2.92 -27.14
CA VAL A 116 5.64 -2.98 -25.80
C VAL A 116 4.62 -3.33 -24.74
N GLY A 117 3.44 -2.71 -24.77
CA GLY A 117 2.37 -2.99 -23.80
C GLY A 117 2.00 -4.48 -23.73
N PRO A 118 1.70 -5.14 -24.85
CA PRO A 118 1.45 -6.58 -24.87
C PRO A 118 2.60 -7.43 -24.35
N ALA A 119 3.86 -7.12 -24.71
CA ALA A 119 5.03 -7.87 -24.25
C ALA A 119 5.24 -7.74 -22.72
N LEU A 120 5.03 -6.56 -22.17
CA LEU A 120 5.08 -6.34 -20.73
C LEU A 120 3.94 -7.05 -20.00
N LEU A 121 2.75 -7.10 -20.60
CA LEU A 121 1.63 -7.84 -20.01
C LEU A 121 1.89 -9.36 -20.00
N GLU A 122 2.47 -9.88 -21.07
CA GLU A 122 2.90 -11.28 -21.14
C GLU A 122 3.93 -11.60 -20.06
N LEU A 123 4.94 -10.74 -19.89
CA LEU A 123 5.92 -10.85 -18.82
C LEU A 123 5.26 -10.83 -17.43
N GLN A 124 4.28 -9.93 -17.19
CA GLN A 124 3.55 -9.87 -15.93
C GLN A 124 2.73 -11.12 -15.65
N ARG A 125 2.03 -11.64 -16.67
CA ARG A 125 1.27 -12.89 -16.56
C ARG A 125 2.19 -14.08 -16.27
N TRP A 126 3.33 -14.15 -16.96
CA TRP A 126 4.32 -15.17 -16.71
C TRP A 126 4.86 -15.10 -15.28
N LEU A 127 5.24 -13.91 -14.81
CA LEU A 127 5.68 -13.70 -13.43
C LEU A 127 4.62 -14.09 -12.42
N HIS A 128 3.36 -13.75 -12.67
CA HIS A 128 2.26 -14.13 -11.77
C HIS A 128 2.09 -15.64 -11.65
N SER A 129 2.21 -16.35 -12.76
CA SER A 129 1.96 -17.80 -12.83
C SER A 129 3.19 -18.64 -12.44
N PHE A 130 4.40 -18.16 -12.71
CA PHE A 130 5.62 -18.94 -12.62
C PHE A 130 6.64 -18.42 -11.61
N SER A 131 6.27 -17.50 -10.71
CA SER A 131 7.20 -17.08 -9.65
C SER A 131 6.76 -17.50 -8.26
N ARG A 132 7.75 -17.75 -7.41
CA ARG A 132 7.60 -17.95 -5.97
C ARG A 132 8.39 -16.88 -5.25
N ASP A 133 7.72 -16.12 -4.40
CA ASP A 133 8.30 -15.00 -3.70
C ASP A 133 8.63 -15.36 -2.24
N ILE A 134 9.85 -15.08 -1.85
CA ILE A 134 10.30 -15.10 -0.46
C ILE A 134 10.44 -13.63 -0.06
N LEU A 135 9.59 -13.19 0.84
CA LEU A 135 9.59 -11.82 1.33
C LEU A 135 10.44 -11.72 2.60
N ASP A 136 11.49 -10.93 2.55
CA ASP A 136 12.31 -10.62 3.71
C ASP A 136 12.18 -9.13 4.03
N GLU A 137 11.40 -8.81 5.07
CA GLU A 137 11.05 -7.44 5.50
C GLU A 137 10.37 -6.57 4.42
N SER A 138 9.79 -7.20 3.39
CA SER A 138 9.22 -6.51 2.22
C SER A 138 7.72 -6.73 2.03
N ASP A 139 7.07 -7.51 2.88
CA ASP A 139 5.67 -7.87 2.78
C ASP A 139 4.75 -6.66 2.82
N GLU A 140 5.01 -5.69 3.70
CA GLU A 140 4.24 -4.46 3.77
C GLU A 140 4.40 -3.60 2.52
N ILE A 141 5.63 -3.45 2.01
CA ILE A 141 5.94 -2.58 0.87
C ILE A 141 5.26 -3.07 -0.41
N LEU A 142 5.15 -4.38 -0.59
CA LEU A 142 4.50 -4.98 -1.76
C LEU A 142 2.97 -5.02 -1.68
N HIS A 143 2.40 -4.65 -0.55
CA HIS A 143 0.96 -4.60 -0.41
C HIS A 143 0.35 -3.58 -1.39
N VAL A 144 -0.79 -3.91 -2.01
CA VAL A 144 -1.45 -3.09 -3.04
C VAL A 144 -1.84 -1.68 -2.58
N ARG A 145 -1.90 -1.46 -1.28
CA ARG A 145 -2.19 -0.16 -0.66
C ARG A 145 -0.98 0.77 -0.58
N TYR A 146 0.21 0.28 -0.89
CA TYR A 146 1.44 1.07 -0.84
C TYR A 146 1.77 1.70 -2.18
N GLN A 147 2.25 2.92 -2.13
CA GLN A 147 2.87 3.62 -3.25
C GLN A 147 4.09 4.39 -2.75
N LEU A 148 4.95 4.80 -3.66
CA LEU A 148 6.13 5.56 -3.30
C LEU A 148 5.74 6.97 -2.84
N VAL A 149 5.99 7.23 -1.57
CA VAL A 149 5.76 8.53 -0.90
C VAL A 149 7.09 8.99 -0.33
N TYR A 150 7.44 10.27 -0.54
CA TYR A 150 8.66 10.84 0.02
C TYR A 150 8.52 12.33 0.28
N THR A 151 9.41 12.84 1.15
CA THR A 151 9.39 14.23 1.62
C THR A 151 10.58 15.06 1.09
N ILE A 152 11.48 14.46 0.31
CA ILE A 152 12.73 15.09 -0.16
C ILE A 152 12.82 14.93 -1.69
N GLY A 153 13.19 16.00 -2.38
CA GLY A 153 13.38 16.04 -3.83
C GLY A 153 12.24 16.75 -4.57
N ASN A 154 12.16 16.55 -5.87
CA ASN A 154 11.08 17.11 -6.68
C ASN A 154 9.76 16.43 -6.34
N GLN A 155 8.80 17.22 -5.87
CA GLN A 155 7.54 16.75 -5.34
C GLN A 155 6.37 17.23 -6.19
N GLN A 156 5.33 16.45 -6.25
CA GLN A 156 4.07 16.80 -6.87
C GLN A 156 2.95 16.65 -5.85
N HIS A 157 2.07 17.64 -5.77
CA HIS A 157 0.89 17.55 -4.90
C HIS A 157 0.03 16.35 -5.27
N MET A 158 -0.53 15.71 -4.25
CA MET A 158 -1.51 14.65 -4.45
C MET A 158 -2.83 15.24 -4.93
N GLU A 159 -3.51 14.49 -5.78
CA GLU A 159 -4.87 14.84 -6.18
C GLU A 159 -5.81 14.84 -4.97
N GLY A 160 -6.80 15.74 -4.97
CA GLY A 160 -7.77 15.87 -3.89
C GLY A 160 -7.21 16.52 -2.62
N PHE A 161 -6.11 17.24 -2.70
CA PHE A 161 -5.59 18.11 -1.66
C PHE A 161 -6.33 19.48 -1.74
N PRO A 162 -6.85 20.07 -0.70
CA PRO A 162 -6.95 19.72 0.72
C PRO A 162 -8.18 18.86 1.09
N GLU A 163 -9.12 18.62 0.17
CA GLU A 163 -10.36 17.88 0.43
C GLU A 163 -10.09 16.48 0.97
N ARG A 164 -8.96 15.88 0.54
CA ARG A 164 -8.50 14.59 1.03
C ARG A 164 -8.23 14.60 2.54
N TRP A 165 -7.66 15.69 3.04
CA TRP A 165 -7.40 15.88 4.47
C TRP A 165 -8.69 16.08 5.25
N THR A 166 -9.57 16.97 4.78
CA THR A 166 -10.81 17.26 5.48
C THR A 166 -11.74 16.06 5.53
N THR A 167 -11.86 15.30 4.45
CA THR A 167 -12.65 14.07 4.44
C THR A 167 -12.10 13.02 5.40
N THR A 168 -10.77 12.85 5.44
CA THR A 168 -10.13 11.91 6.39
C THR A 168 -10.41 12.34 7.83
N GLN A 169 -10.27 13.62 8.17
CA GLN A 169 -10.59 14.14 9.51
C GLN A 169 -12.04 13.91 9.90
N GLN A 170 -12.98 14.16 8.98
CA GLN A 170 -14.40 13.90 9.20
C GLN A 170 -14.69 12.42 9.45
N ILE A 171 -14.08 11.51 8.69
CA ILE A 171 -14.17 10.07 8.93
C ILE A 171 -13.62 9.70 10.31
N LEU A 172 -12.47 10.25 10.71
CA LEU A 172 -11.90 10.02 12.04
C LEU A 172 -12.81 10.50 13.17
N THR A 173 -13.53 11.60 12.96
CA THR A 173 -14.56 12.09 13.92
C THR A 173 -15.70 11.07 14.07
N LEU A 174 -16.15 10.44 12.96
CA LEU A 174 -17.16 9.39 13.03
C LEU A 174 -16.60 8.13 13.71
N VAL A 175 -15.34 7.79 13.50
CA VAL A 175 -14.66 6.69 14.20
C VAL A 175 -14.68 6.91 15.70
N ASP A 176 -14.34 8.12 16.17
CA ASP A 176 -14.35 8.45 17.60
C ASP A 176 -15.75 8.34 18.21
N LYS A 177 -16.75 8.85 17.52
CA LYS A 177 -18.16 8.73 17.92
C LYS A 177 -18.56 7.28 18.26
N HIS A 178 -18.07 6.32 17.47
CA HIS A 178 -18.40 4.91 17.64
C HIS A 178 -17.40 4.13 18.51
N ALA A 179 -16.24 4.70 18.82
CA ALA A 179 -15.19 4.00 19.55
C ALA A 179 -15.60 3.58 20.97
N ALA A 180 -16.46 4.35 21.64
CA ALA A 180 -16.94 4.04 22.99
C ALA A 180 -17.85 2.81 23.00
N SER A 181 -18.87 2.77 22.11
CA SER A 181 -19.79 1.61 22.00
C SER A 181 -19.08 0.34 21.54
N LEU A 182 -18.12 0.47 20.63
CA LEU A 182 -17.30 -0.67 20.18
C LEU A 182 -16.48 -1.29 21.31
N ARG A 183 -16.00 -0.51 22.26
CA ARG A 183 -15.27 -1.02 23.43
C ARG A 183 -16.20 -1.81 24.38
N GLU A 184 -17.43 -1.39 24.52
CA GLU A 184 -18.43 -2.11 25.30
C GLU A 184 -18.78 -3.45 24.65
N ASP A 185 -18.97 -3.46 23.33
CA ASP A 185 -19.33 -4.66 22.57
C ASP A 185 -18.14 -5.64 22.40
N PHE A 186 -16.90 -5.13 22.32
CA PHE A 186 -15.68 -5.88 22.00
C PHE A 186 -14.54 -5.56 22.97
N SER A 187 -14.73 -5.82 24.26
CA SER A 187 -13.78 -5.48 25.32
C SER A 187 -12.37 -6.06 25.14
N ALA A 188 -12.23 -7.20 24.47
CA ALA A 188 -10.94 -7.83 24.13
C ALA A 188 -10.41 -7.42 22.73
N GLY A 189 -11.25 -6.79 21.91
CA GLY A 189 -10.96 -6.47 20.51
C GLY A 189 -10.43 -5.06 20.26
N VAL A 190 -10.48 -4.19 21.27
CA VAL A 190 -10.07 -2.80 21.21
C VAL A 190 -9.21 -2.47 22.43
N GLU A 191 -7.93 -2.18 22.22
CA GLU A 191 -7.02 -1.81 23.32
C GLU A 191 -7.39 -0.48 23.96
N ASN A 192 -7.15 -0.35 25.25
CA ASN A 192 -7.44 0.86 26.01
C ASN A 192 -6.13 1.61 26.32
N GLU A 193 -5.69 2.51 25.45
CA GLU A 193 -4.51 3.34 25.70
C GLU A 193 -4.81 4.68 26.41
N ARG A 194 -5.98 4.83 27.03
CA ARG A 194 -6.36 6.08 27.72
C ARG A 194 -5.52 6.46 28.94
N ASN A 195 -4.54 5.64 29.34
CA ASN A 195 -3.75 5.89 30.54
C ASN A 195 -2.47 6.75 30.33
N ARG A 196 -2.24 7.27 29.14
CA ARG A 196 -1.16 8.23 28.93
C ARG A 196 -1.74 9.60 28.62
N THR A 197 -1.70 10.47 29.60
CA THR A 197 -2.12 11.88 29.55
C THR A 197 -1.37 12.75 28.51
N GLU A 198 -0.42 12.18 27.79
CA GLU A 198 0.44 12.87 26.81
C GLU A 198 0.46 12.22 25.43
N SER A 199 -0.24 11.13 25.20
CA SER A 199 -0.30 10.47 23.90
C SER A 199 -1.65 10.65 23.24
N PHE A 200 -1.63 10.88 21.93
CA PHE A 200 -2.84 11.00 21.11
C PHE A 200 -3.65 9.71 21.14
N PRO A 201 -5.01 9.77 21.17
CA PRO A 201 -5.83 8.59 21.21
C PRO A 201 -5.74 7.84 19.89
N HIS A 202 -5.03 6.73 19.89
CA HIS A 202 -5.14 5.74 18.85
C HIS A 202 -6.26 4.75 19.23
N PRO A 203 -7.30 4.55 18.41
CA PRO A 203 -8.21 3.44 18.59
C PRO A 203 -7.59 2.18 17.97
N PRO A 204 -6.79 1.41 18.72
CA PRO A 204 -6.21 0.19 18.21
C PRO A 204 -7.30 -0.86 18.08
N ILE A 205 -7.56 -1.29 16.86
CA ILE A 205 -8.54 -2.33 16.55
C ILE A 205 -7.78 -3.62 16.34
N LEU A 206 -7.95 -4.56 17.27
CA LEU A 206 -7.22 -5.82 17.29
C LEU A 206 -7.94 -6.93 16.51
N HIS A 207 -9.26 -6.96 16.59
CA HIS A 207 -10.07 -8.01 15.99
C HIS A 207 -10.76 -7.56 14.71
N ALA A 208 -10.81 -8.46 13.74
CA ALA A 208 -11.46 -8.20 12.45
C ALA A 208 -12.94 -7.84 12.60
N ASP A 209 -13.65 -8.52 13.51
CA ASP A 209 -15.09 -8.31 13.76
C ASP A 209 -15.38 -6.91 14.29
N ALA A 210 -14.58 -6.43 15.24
CA ALA A 210 -14.69 -5.06 15.75
C ALA A 210 -14.44 -4.03 14.62
N GLY A 211 -13.45 -4.29 13.75
CA GLY A 211 -13.18 -3.47 12.58
C GLY A 211 -14.34 -3.43 11.59
N GLN A 212 -14.92 -4.57 11.26
CA GLN A 212 -16.09 -4.65 10.37
C GLN A 212 -17.31 -3.94 10.96
N ARG A 213 -17.52 -4.07 12.27
CA ARG A 213 -18.60 -3.34 12.97
C ARG A 213 -18.38 -1.83 12.89
N LEU A 214 -17.15 -1.37 13.11
CA LEU A 214 -16.79 0.05 12.97
C LEU A 214 -17.10 0.57 11.58
N ILE A 215 -16.62 -0.10 10.54
CA ILE A 215 -16.88 0.30 9.15
C ILE A 215 -18.38 0.37 8.86
N SER A 216 -19.16 -0.58 9.36
CA SER A 216 -20.63 -0.60 9.18
C SER A 216 -21.29 0.61 9.83
N CYS A 217 -20.86 1.00 11.04
CA CYS A 217 -21.36 2.18 11.74
C CYS A 217 -20.98 3.48 11.03
N VAL A 218 -19.71 3.61 10.63
CA VAL A 218 -19.23 4.79 9.88
C VAL A 218 -19.93 4.90 8.55
N LEU A 219 -20.09 3.80 7.80
CA LEU A 219 -20.81 3.78 6.54
C LEU A 219 -22.25 4.24 6.69
N LYS A 220 -22.94 3.79 7.73
CA LYS A 220 -24.30 4.23 8.03
C LYS A 220 -24.34 5.74 8.23
N ASP A 221 -23.46 6.29 9.06
CA ASP A 221 -23.40 7.73 9.31
C ASP A 221 -23.09 8.53 8.02
N VAL A 222 -22.21 8.01 7.15
CA VAL A 222 -21.93 8.64 5.85
C VAL A 222 -23.17 8.68 4.96
N ILE A 223 -23.91 7.58 4.85
CA ILE A 223 -25.12 7.47 4.03
C ILE A 223 -26.28 8.29 4.62
N ASP A 224 -26.36 8.41 5.94
CA ASP A 224 -27.35 9.23 6.64
C ASP A 224 -27.02 10.74 6.60
N GLY A 225 -25.91 11.13 5.95
CA GLY A 225 -25.57 12.53 5.66
C GLY A 225 -24.81 13.24 6.76
N HIS A 226 -24.16 12.50 7.68
CA HIS A 226 -23.35 13.11 8.74
C HIS A 226 -22.00 13.67 8.24
N LEU A 227 -21.66 13.49 6.96
CA LEU A 227 -20.52 14.16 6.35
C LEU A 227 -20.98 15.42 5.59
N PRO A 228 -20.52 16.63 5.95
CA PRO A 228 -20.99 17.89 5.36
C PRO A 228 -20.81 17.96 3.84
N ASN A 229 -19.76 17.35 3.32
CA ASN A 229 -19.43 17.38 1.89
C ASN A 229 -20.19 16.32 1.07
N PHE A 230 -20.94 15.41 1.73
CA PHE A 230 -21.60 14.28 1.10
C PHE A 230 -23.08 14.23 1.49
N ARG A 231 -23.93 14.77 0.63
CA ARG A 231 -25.37 14.87 0.89
C ARG A 231 -26.15 13.74 0.21
N PHE A 232 -26.04 12.52 0.76
CA PHE A 232 -26.70 11.34 0.18
C PHE A 232 -28.15 11.12 0.63
N VAL A 233 -28.64 11.91 1.59
CA VAL A 233 -29.97 11.74 2.19
C VAL A 233 -31.09 11.91 1.15
N HIS A 234 -30.91 12.81 0.19
CA HIS A 234 -31.93 13.15 -0.80
C HIS A 234 -31.81 12.37 -2.12
N LEU A 235 -30.94 11.36 -2.17
CA LEU A 235 -30.78 10.54 -3.35
C LEU A 235 -31.98 9.60 -3.55
N ARG A 236 -32.29 9.29 -4.80
CA ARG A 236 -33.22 8.21 -5.13
C ARG A 236 -32.68 6.89 -4.60
N SER A 237 -33.59 5.96 -4.28
CA SER A 237 -33.23 4.69 -3.64
C SER A 237 -32.21 3.89 -4.43
N ASP A 238 -32.38 3.82 -5.77
CA ASP A 238 -31.47 3.11 -6.67
C ASP A 238 -30.04 3.69 -6.65
N LEU A 239 -29.94 5.01 -6.70
CA LEU A 239 -28.65 5.71 -6.65
C LEU A 239 -28.02 5.65 -5.25
N LYS A 240 -28.83 5.74 -4.20
CA LYS A 240 -28.37 5.59 -2.81
C LYS A 240 -27.76 4.22 -2.59
N ASP A 241 -28.41 3.14 -3.07
CA ASP A 241 -27.90 1.78 -3.03
C ASP A 241 -26.61 1.62 -3.86
N ALA A 242 -26.55 2.24 -5.04
CA ALA A 242 -25.35 2.22 -5.87
C ALA A 242 -24.17 2.91 -5.18
N VAL A 243 -24.37 4.10 -4.59
CA VAL A 243 -23.35 4.84 -3.83
C VAL A 243 -22.91 4.03 -2.61
N GLN A 244 -23.85 3.50 -1.84
CA GLN A 244 -23.54 2.67 -0.69
C GLN A 244 -22.70 1.45 -1.09
N SER A 245 -23.10 0.72 -2.11
CA SER A 245 -22.34 -0.43 -2.63
C SER A 245 -20.97 0.01 -3.10
N PHE A 246 -20.84 1.15 -3.77
CA PHE A 246 -19.58 1.66 -4.29
C PHE A 246 -18.56 2.00 -3.21
N ILE A 247 -18.98 2.56 -2.08
CA ILE A 247 -18.08 2.95 -0.99
C ILE A 247 -17.88 1.85 0.06
N SER A 248 -18.67 0.76 0.03
CA SER A 248 -18.57 -0.33 1.01
C SER A 248 -17.93 -1.61 0.48
N ASN A 249 -18.01 -1.89 -0.81
CA ASN A 249 -17.59 -3.17 -1.39
C ASN A 249 -16.42 -3.00 -2.37
N GLU A 250 -15.46 -3.93 -2.30
CA GLU A 250 -14.35 -3.97 -3.28
C GLU A 250 -14.87 -4.34 -4.67
N ASP A 251 -15.78 -5.30 -4.76
CA ASP A 251 -16.42 -5.71 -6.00
C ASP A 251 -17.78 -5.05 -6.18
N VAL A 252 -17.91 -4.22 -7.19
CA VAL A 252 -19.14 -3.51 -7.53
C VAL A 252 -19.48 -3.75 -9.00
N SER A 253 -20.74 -4.02 -9.30
CA SER A 253 -21.18 -4.21 -10.67
C SER A 253 -20.90 -3.00 -11.55
N ALA A 254 -20.54 -3.21 -12.81
CA ALA A 254 -20.25 -2.13 -13.76
C ALA A 254 -21.42 -1.14 -13.90
N GLU A 255 -22.65 -1.64 -13.77
CA GLU A 255 -23.86 -0.82 -13.82
C GLU A 255 -23.93 0.20 -12.66
N LYS A 256 -23.70 -0.27 -11.41
CA LYS A 256 -23.67 0.63 -10.24
C LYS A 256 -22.53 1.63 -10.33
N VAL A 257 -21.35 1.20 -10.79
CA VAL A 257 -20.21 2.12 -11.01
C VAL A 257 -20.57 3.20 -12.03
N ARG A 258 -21.26 2.82 -13.13
CA ARG A 258 -21.71 3.77 -14.14
C ARG A 258 -22.69 4.78 -13.57
N LEU A 259 -23.70 4.34 -12.83
CA LEU A 259 -24.68 5.23 -12.18
C LEU A 259 -24.02 6.24 -11.24
N VAL A 260 -23.10 5.78 -10.41
CA VAL A 260 -22.35 6.64 -9.48
C VAL A 260 -21.48 7.64 -10.24
N LYS A 261 -20.81 7.20 -11.30
CA LYS A 261 -19.98 8.06 -12.14
C LYS A 261 -20.81 9.11 -12.88
N GLU A 262 -21.94 8.75 -13.48
CA GLU A 262 -22.86 9.67 -14.15
C GLU A 262 -23.40 10.73 -13.17
N TYR A 263 -23.77 10.34 -11.97
CA TYR A 263 -24.22 11.25 -10.92
C TYR A 263 -23.16 12.25 -10.48
N SER A 264 -21.91 11.81 -10.38
CA SER A 264 -20.80 12.63 -9.87
C SER A 264 -19.98 13.31 -10.98
N LEU A 265 -20.33 13.09 -12.26
CA LEU A 265 -19.58 13.62 -13.40
C LEU A 265 -19.55 15.15 -13.39
N GLY A 266 -18.37 15.73 -13.58
CA GLY A 266 -18.18 17.19 -13.62
C GLY A 266 -18.20 17.88 -12.26
N SER A 267 -18.30 17.13 -11.16
CA SER A 267 -18.25 17.69 -9.80
C SER A 267 -17.06 17.14 -9.00
N PRO A 268 -16.60 17.85 -7.96
CA PRO A 268 -15.58 17.37 -7.03
C PRO A 268 -15.99 16.08 -6.28
N LEU A 269 -17.29 15.75 -6.31
CA LEU A 269 -17.87 14.61 -5.61
C LEU A 269 -17.25 13.29 -6.04
N TRP A 270 -16.87 13.11 -7.31
CA TRP A 270 -16.25 11.88 -7.79
C TRP A 270 -14.93 11.57 -7.06
N GLY A 271 -14.05 12.58 -6.90
CA GLY A 271 -12.80 12.43 -6.14
C GLY A 271 -13.06 12.06 -4.68
N GLY A 272 -14.04 12.68 -4.06
CA GLY A 272 -14.48 12.36 -2.70
C GLY A 272 -15.03 10.94 -2.56
N LEU A 273 -15.83 10.47 -3.51
CA LEU A 273 -16.36 9.10 -3.53
C LEU A 273 -15.25 8.06 -3.71
N LEU A 274 -14.26 8.34 -4.56
CA LEU A 274 -13.07 7.48 -4.70
C LEU A 274 -12.25 7.42 -3.41
N LEU A 275 -12.11 8.54 -2.71
CA LEU A 275 -11.44 8.59 -1.41
C LEU A 275 -12.21 7.79 -0.36
N LEU A 276 -13.53 7.97 -0.23
CA LEU A 276 -14.36 7.18 0.67
C LEU A 276 -14.26 5.69 0.36
N ARG A 277 -14.31 5.32 -0.91
CA ARG A 277 -14.09 3.94 -1.35
C ARG A 277 -12.73 3.41 -0.92
N GLY A 278 -11.67 4.20 -1.10
CA GLY A 278 -10.32 3.85 -0.65
C GLY A 278 -10.24 3.63 0.84
N LEU A 279 -10.81 4.51 1.63
CA LEU A 279 -10.79 4.42 3.09
C LEU A 279 -11.62 3.23 3.63
N LEU A 280 -12.82 3.02 3.10
CA LEU A 280 -13.80 2.08 3.64
C LEU A 280 -13.76 0.72 2.91
N ALA A 281 -14.07 0.68 1.61
CA ALA A 281 -14.18 -0.57 0.85
C ALA A 281 -12.84 -1.30 0.73
N THR A 282 -11.77 -0.59 0.33
CA THR A 282 -10.44 -1.21 0.23
C THR A 282 -9.73 -1.34 1.57
N GLY A 283 -10.38 -0.92 2.67
CA GLY A 283 -9.95 -1.16 4.04
C GLY A 283 -8.68 -0.40 4.47
N ILE A 284 -8.34 0.73 3.83
CA ILE A 284 -7.17 1.56 4.23
C ILE A 284 -7.30 2.02 5.68
N LEU A 285 -8.50 2.41 6.09
CA LEU A 285 -8.77 2.86 7.45
C LEU A 285 -8.48 1.75 8.49
N LEU A 286 -9.01 0.55 8.26
CA LEU A 286 -8.75 -0.60 9.14
C LEU A 286 -7.30 -1.05 9.11
N PHE A 287 -6.68 -1.06 7.93
CA PHE A 287 -5.27 -1.36 7.80
C PHE A 287 -4.43 -0.44 8.69
N THR A 288 -4.70 0.87 8.68
CA THR A 288 -3.97 1.84 9.49
C THR A 288 -4.13 1.55 10.99
N PHE A 289 -5.34 1.20 11.44
CA PHE A 289 -5.58 0.92 12.86
C PHE A 289 -5.02 -0.42 13.33
N ARG A 290 -4.85 -1.40 12.46
CA ARG A 290 -4.36 -2.75 12.79
C ARG A 290 -2.85 -2.88 12.65
N GLU A 291 -2.33 -2.47 11.51
CA GLU A 291 -0.97 -2.81 11.10
C GLU A 291 0.06 -1.72 11.45
N ARG A 292 -0.38 -0.46 11.64
CA ARG A 292 0.49 0.71 11.78
C ARG A 292 0.53 1.32 13.18
N ARG A 293 0.38 0.52 14.21
CA ARG A 293 0.35 0.98 15.60
C ARG A 293 1.66 1.60 16.11
N TRP A 294 2.79 1.14 15.62
CA TRP A 294 4.06 1.27 16.33
C TRP A 294 5.14 2.08 15.64
N ARG A 295 5.03 2.33 14.34
CA ARG A 295 6.04 3.10 13.61
C ARG A 295 5.38 4.24 12.86
N VAL A 296 5.27 5.36 13.54
CA VAL A 296 4.83 6.62 12.93
C VAL A 296 6.05 7.42 12.51
N ASP A 297 6.97 6.80 11.80
CA ASP A 297 8.11 7.51 11.21
C ASP A 297 7.77 8.14 9.85
N TYR A 298 6.49 8.33 9.57
CA TYR A 298 6.04 9.08 8.42
C TYR A 298 6.32 10.58 8.59
N GLY A 299 7.62 10.92 8.63
CA GLY A 299 8.11 12.29 8.71
C GLY A 299 8.00 12.93 10.09
N LEU A 300 7.73 12.16 11.12
CA LEU A 300 7.79 12.58 12.52
C LEU A 300 9.11 12.14 13.13
N ALA A 301 10.19 12.82 12.81
CA ALA A 301 11.35 12.75 13.69
C ALA A 301 10.96 13.38 15.04
N PRO A 302 11.21 12.75 16.20
CA PRO A 302 10.95 13.35 17.52
C PRO A 302 11.59 14.73 17.69
N GLU A 303 12.66 14.97 16.94
CA GLU A 303 13.42 16.23 16.92
C GLU A 303 12.89 17.25 15.89
N ARG A 304 11.95 16.88 15.05
CA ARG A 304 11.36 17.74 14.03
C ARG A 304 9.85 17.80 14.22
N THR A 305 9.37 18.93 14.66
CA THR A 305 7.94 19.24 14.80
C THR A 305 7.23 19.44 13.46
N MET A 306 7.77 18.92 12.35
CA MET A 306 7.17 19.08 11.03
C MET A 306 6.25 17.92 10.70
N LEU A 307 5.03 18.27 10.29
CA LEU A 307 4.02 17.36 9.74
C LEU A 307 4.56 16.59 8.52
N ALA A 308 4.39 15.29 8.52
CA ALA A 308 4.58 14.51 7.31
C ALA A 308 3.44 14.80 6.33
N VAL A 309 3.72 15.59 5.33
CA VAL A 309 2.81 15.73 4.21
C VAL A 309 3.27 14.76 3.12
N PRO A 310 2.46 13.75 2.78
CA PRO A 310 2.83 12.82 1.73
C PRO A 310 2.74 13.53 0.37
N TYR A 311 3.81 13.41 -0.42
CA TYR A 311 3.88 13.92 -1.80
C TYR A 311 4.11 12.75 -2.75
N ARG A 312 3.61 12.89 -3.97
CA ARG A 312 3.95 11.96 -5.06
C ARG A 312 5.34 12.24 -5.60
N ALA A 313 6.07 11.18 -5.94
CA ALA A 313 7.31 11.31 -6.68
C ALA A 313 7.02 11.88 -8.08
N LYS A 314 7.70 12.97 -8.45
CA LYS A 314 7.57 13.56 -9.78
C LYS A 314 8.43 12.82 -10.80
N ASP A 315 9.68 12.56 -10.43
CA ASP A 315 10.70 11.95 -11.29
C ASP A 315 11.30 10.69 -10.64
N VAL A 316 12.62 10.59 -10.62
CA VAL A 316 13.34 9.52 -9.93
C VAL A 316 13.25 9.75 -8.41
N PRO A 317 12.83 8.75 -7.63
CA PRO A 317 12.79 8.88 -6.19
C PRO A 317 14.16 9.18 -5.60
N ALA A 318 14.20 10.01 -4.56
CA ALA A 318 15.42 10.21 -3.78
C ALA A 318 15.83 8.90 -3.08
N GLU A 319 17.12 8.76 -2.72
CA GLU A 319 17.64 7.53 -2.08
C GLU A 319 16.93 7.19 -0.77
N ARG A 320 16.40 8.19 -0.07
CA ARG A 320 15.64 8.04 1.18
C ARG A 320 14.14 8.02 1.00
N ALA A 321 13.66 7.84 -0.24
CA ALA A 321 12.24 7.68 -0.51
C ALA A 321 11.75 6.34 0.01
N GLU A 322 10.57 6.36 0.63
CA GLU A 322 9.94 5.18 1.22
C GLU A 322 8.62 4.87 0.52
N PHE A 323 8.27 3.59 0.44
CA PHE A 323 6.95 3.16 -0.01
C PHE A 323 5.95 3.29 1.12
N GLY A 324 4.82 3.92 0.83
CA GLY A 324 3.73 4.05 1.77
C GLY A 324 2.44 4.43 1.06
N HIS A 325 1.31 4.21 1.70
CA HIS A 325 0.03 4.69 1.19
C HIS A 325 -0.21 6.12 1.68
N PRO A 326 -0.52 7.09 0.80
CA PRO A 326 -0.70 8.48 1.21
C PRO A 326 -1.84 8.66 2.21
N ASP A 327 -2.94 7.90 2.08
CA ASP A 327 -4.04 8.00 3.03
C ASP A 327 -3.69 7.40 4.39
N VAL A 328 -2.83 6.37 4.45
CA VAL A 328 -2.26 5.88 5.71
C VAL A 328 -1.44 6.99 6.37
N ALA A 329 -0.57 7.66 5.62
CA ALA A 329 0.22 8.78 6.14
C ALA A 329 -0.67 9.94 6.62
N ILE A 330 -1.72 10.28 5.88
CA ILE A 330 -2.69 11.32 6.26
C ILE A 330 -3.44 10.92 7.54
N ILE A 331 -3.95 9.70 7.64
CA ILE A 331 -4.65 9.21 8.84
C ILE A 331 -3.74 9.30 10.06
N LEU A 332 -2.51 8.76 9.95
CA LEU A 332 -1.55 8.79 11.06
C LEU A 332 -1.18 10.22 11.45
N THR A 333 -1.02 11.12 10.49
CA THR A 333 -0.75 12.54 10.74
C THR A 333 -1.94 13.20 11.44
N CYS A 334 -3.16 12.94 10.99
CA CYS A 334 -4.38 13.45 11.65
C CYS A 334 -4.50 12.94 13.09
N LEU A 335 -4.27 11.65 13.31
CA LEU A 335 -4.30 11.06 14.65
C LEU A 335 -3.23 11.67 15.56
N SER A 336 -2.04 11.93 15.02
CA SER A 336 -0.94 12.48 15.80
C SER A 336 -1.10 13.97 16.16
N TYR A 337 -1.69 14.77 15.28
CA TYR A 337 -1.68 16.23 15.43
C TYR A 337 -3.05 16.88 15.54
N TYR A 338 -4.08 16.35 14.86
CA TYR A 338 -5.35 17.05 14.73
C TYR A 338 -6.48 16.45 15.55
N TYR A 339 -6.40 15.18 15.88
CA TYR A 339 -7.52 14.47 16.47
C TYR A 339 -7.76 14.82 17.95
N GLY A 340 -6.72 15.09 18.70
CA GLY A 340 -6.84 15.55 20.11
C GLY A 340 -6.93 17.07 20.27
N GLY A 341 -6.85 17.82 19.17
CA GLY A 341 -6.64 19.26 19.20
C GLY A 341 -5.20 19.61 19.62
N LEU A 342 -4.72 20.80 19.26
CA LEU A 342 -3.48 21.35 19.77
C LEU A 342 -3.79 22.04 21.11
N GLY A 343 -3.14 21.62 22.19
CA GLY A 343 -3.23 22.32 23.46
C GLY A 343 -2.59 23.71 23.39
N GLU A 344 -2.99 24.64 24.27
CA GLU A 344 -2.45 26.03 24.29
C GLU A 344 -0.94 26.11 24.30
N LYS A 345 -0.24 25.13 24.91
CA LYS A 345 1.23 25.04 24.95
C LYS A 345 1.84 24.57 23.61
N GLN A 346 1.07 23.94 22.77
CA GLN A 346 1.48 23.45 21.44
C GLN A 346 1.20 24.47 20.33
N LEU A 347 0.37 25.48 20.61
CA LEU A 347 0.08 26.60 19.71
C LEU A 347 1.07 27.77 19.90
N LYS A 348 1.90 27.78 20.93
CA LYS A 348 2.99 28.74 21.19
C LYS A 348 4.32 28.16 20.70
#